data_b10e3f2d9bea0dacc31520088abd9182
#
_entry.id   b10e3f2d9bea0dacc31520088abd9182
#
_cell.length_a   1.000
_cell.length_b   1.000
_cell.length_c   1.000
_cell.angle_alpha   90.00
_cell.angle_beta   90.00
_cell.angle_gamma   90.00
#
_symmetry.space_group_name_H-M   'P 1'
#
loop_
_entity.id
_entity.type
_entity.pdbx_description
1 polymer ?
#
loop_
_entity_poly.entity_id
_entity_poly.type
_entity_poly.pdbx_seq_one_letter_code
_entity_poly.pdbx_strand_id
1 'polypeptide(L)'
;NLVSAWNVAELDKMALMPCHLLFQLYVADGKLSMQVYQRSADMFLGVPFNIASYALLTHMFAQQAGLEVGELIWTGGDCHIYNNHLDQVREQLSRDAREYPQLRLRKAASIFDYDFDDIEVEGYDPHPTIKAEVSV
;
A
#
# COMPACT_ATOMS: atom_id res chain seq x y z
N ASN A 1 -1.15 18.05 3.93
CA ASN A 1 0.17 17.87 3.30
C ASN A 1 0.03 16.91 2.12
N LEU A 2 0.70 17.21 0.98
CA LEU A 2 0.69 16.38 -0.23
C LEU A 2 2.14 16.03 -0.58
N VAL A 3 2.38 14.78 -0.95
CA VAL A 3 3.65 14.27 -1.44
C VAL A 3 3.44 13.67 -2.83
N SER A 4 4.22 14.12 -3.82
CA SER A 4 4.24 13.57 -5.17
C SER A 4 5.46 12.67 -5.37
N ALA A 5 5.26 11.49 -5.93
CA ALA A 5 6.34 10.59 -6.34
C ALA A 5 6.94 11.00 -7.70
N TRP A 6 6.29 11.90 -8.43
CA TRP A 6 6.79 12.39 -9.71
C TRP A 6 7.73 13.57 -9.51
N ASN A 7 9.03 13.32 -9.64
CA ASN A 7 9.99 14.39 -9.84
C ASN A 7 10.01 14.76 -11.33
N VAL A 8 9.32 15.83 -11.67
CA VAL A 8 9.11 16.26 -13.07
C VAL A 8 10.43 16.47 -13.82
N ALA A 9 11.47 16.94 -13.14
CA ALA A 9 12.79 17.17 -13.74
C ALA A 9 13.54 15.87 -14.09
N GLU A 10 13.05 14.71 -13.67
CA GLU A 10 13.71 13.42 -13.86
C GLU A 10 12.85 12.37 -14.54
N LEU A 11 11.64 12.73 -14.98
CA LEU A 11 10.71 11.78 -15.62
C LEU A 11 11.34 11.13 -16.86
N ASP A 12 12.10 11.89 -17.64
CA ASP A 12 12.76 11.39 -18.85
C ASP A 12 13.87 10.36 -18.57
N LYS A 13 14.33 10.26 -17.31
CA LYS A 13 15.36 9.32 -16.88
C LYS A 13 14.78 8.02 -16.33
N MET A 14 13.47 7.96 -16.13
CA MET A 14 12.79 6.81 -15.55
C MET A 14 12.45 5.80 -16.63
N ALA A 15 12.71 4.51 -16.38
CA ALA A 15 12.26 3.44 -17.26
C ALA A 15 10.72 3.36 -17.31
N LEU A 16 10.06 3.64 -16.17
CA LEU A 16 8.61 3.75 -16.03
C LEU A 16 8.29 4.77 -14.93
N MET A 17 7.38 5.68 -15.21
CA MET A 17 6.90 6.65 -14.22
C MET A 17 6.15 5.95 -13.08
N PRO A 18 6.33 6.37 -11.82
CA PRO A 18 5.66 5.76 -10.68
C PRO A 18 4.15 5.62 -10.88
N CYS A 19 3.62 4.41 -10.62
CA CYS A 19 2.19 4.12 -10.71
C CYS A 19 1.42 4.79 -9.58
N HIS A 20 1.91 4.71 -8.33
CA HIS A 20 1.38 5.48 -7.20
C HIS A 20 1.94 6.91 -7.29
N LEU A 21 1.10 7.79 -7.81
CA LEU A 21 1.49 9.14 -8.23
C LEU A 21 1.72 10.09 -7.06
N LEU A 22 0.81 10.08 -6.10
CA LEU A 22 0.84 10.97 -4.94
C LEU A 22 0.07 10.37 -3.76
N PHE A 23 0.37 10.89 -2.58
CA PHE A 23 -0.52 10.74 -1.43
C PHE A 23 -0.71 12.07 -0.71
N GLN A 24 -1.85 12.19 -0.02
CA GLN A 24 -2.21 13.34 0.80
C GLN A 24 -2.54 12.89 2.21
N LEU A 25 -2.05 13.62 3.20
CA LEU A 25 -2.34 13.42 4.61
C LEU A 25 -3.42 14.39 5.08
N TYR A 26 -4.35 13.88 5.88
CA TYR A 26 -5.41 14.62 6.53
C TYR A 26 -5.51 14.25 8.00
N VAL A 27 -5.66 15.26 8.87
CA VAL A 27 -5.80 15.06 10.32
C VAL A 27 -7.12 15.66 10.78
N ALA A 28 -7.92 14.87 11.45
CA ALA A 28 -9.14 15.30 12.12
C ALA A 28 -9.37 14.45 13.38
N ASP A 29 -9.90 15.05 14.42
CA ASP A 29 -10.29 14.40 15.67
C ASP A 29 -9.17 13.51 16.28
N GLY A 30 -7.91 13.97 16.19
CA GLY A 30 -6.75 13.24 16.70
C GLY A 30 -6.32 12.04 15.86
N LYS A 31 -6.89 11.84 14.67
CA LYS A 31 -6.58 10.75 13.74
C LYS A 31 -5.91 11.25 12.47
N LEU A 32 -4.94 10.48 11.99
CA LEU A 32 -4.28 10.73 10.70
C LEU A 32 -4.82 9.74 9.66
N SER A 33 -5.39 10.30 8.60
CA SER A 33 -5.84 9.58 7.41
C SER A 33 -4.93 9.88 6.22
N MET A 34 -4.86 8.95 5.29
CA MET A 34 -4.09 9.10 4.05
C MET A 34 -4.96 8.75 2.84
N GLN A 35 -4.91 9.59 1.81
CA GLN A 35 -5.41 9.23 0.49
C GLN A 35 -4.24 9.06 -0.46
N VAL A 36 -4.20 7.93 -1.19
CA VAL A 36 -3.25 7.68 -2.26
C VAL A 36 -3.96 7.61 -3.60
N TYR A 37 -3.39 8.26 -4.62
CA TYR A 37 -3.83 8.13 -6.00
C TYR A 37 -2.82 7.30 -6.79
N GLN A 38 -3.31 6.21 -7.40
CA GLN A 38 -2.54 5.31 -8.24
C GLN A 38 -3.07 5.39 -9.68
N ARG A 39 -2.25 5.91 -10.63
CA ARG A 39 -2.66 6.14 -12.02
C ARG A 39 -2.87 4.85 -12.81
N SER A 40 -2.16 3.78 -12.46
CA SER A 40 -2.19 2.48 -13.13
C SER A 40 -2.09 1.39 -12.07
N ALA A 41 -3.01 0.44 -12.08
CA ALA A 41 -3.24 -0.48 -10.98
C ALA A 41 -3.50 -1.90 -11.49
N ASP A 42 -2.47 -2.76 -11.43
CA ASP A 42 -2.62 -4.20 -11.57
C ASP A 42 -3.36 -4.74 -10.34
N MET A 43 -4.63 -5.07 -10.52
CA MET A 43 -5.52 -5.45 -9.43
C MET A 43 -5.14 -6.78 -8.77
N PHE A 44 -4.42 -7.67 -9.47
CA PHE A 44 -4.07 -8.97 -8.93
C PHE A 44 -2.72 -8.97 -8.20
N LEU A 45 -1.63 -8.59 -8.88
CA LEU A 45 -0.29 -8.61 -8.27
C LEU A 45 0.08 -7.32 -7.56
N GLY A 46 -0.20 -6.15 -8.16
CA GLY A 46 0.31 -4.88 -7.68
C GLY A 46 -0.48 -4.28 -6.51
N VAL A 47 -1.78 -4.14 -6.66
CA VAL A 47 -2.65 -3.40 -5.73
C VAL A 47 -2.60 -3.92 -4.29
N PRO A 48 -2.61 -5.24 -4.00
CA PRO A 48 -2.51 -5.73 -2.63
C PRO A 48 -1.25 -5.25 -1.91
N PHE A 49 -0.10 -5.29 -2.57
CA PHE A 49 1.16 -4.80 -2.01
C PHE A 49 1.18 -3.27 -1.88
N ASN A 50 0.60 -2.55 -2.85
CA ASN A 50 0.52 -1.10 -2.79
C ASN A 50 -0.32 -0.65 -1.59
N ILE A 51 -1.50 -1.27 -1.37
CA ILE A 51 -2.36 -0.97 -0.23
C ILE A 51 -1.64 -1.29 1.09
N ALA A 52 -0.99 -2.46 1.21
CA ALA A 52 -0.25 -2.84 2.41
C ALA A 52 0.88 -1.84 2.72
N SER A 53 1.64 -1.41 1.70
CA SER A 53 2.73 -0.44 1.86
C SER A 53 2.23 0.93 2.34
N TYR A 54 1.15 1.44 1.77
CA TYR A 54 0.59 2.73 2.19
C TYR A 54 -0.16 2.65 3.52
N ALA A 55 -0.73 1.49 3.86
CA ALA A 55 -1.26 1.25 5.19
C ALA A 55 -0.15 1.32 6.24
N LEU A 56 0.97 0.62 6.04
CA LEU A 56 2.13 0.70 6.91
C LEU A 56 2.63 2.15 7.04
N LEU A 57 2.78 2.85 5.92
CA LEU A 57 3.23 4.24 5.91
C LEU A 57 2.27 5.16 6.69
N THR A 58 0.97 4.92 6.61
CA THR A 58 -0.04 5.66 7.40
C THR A 58 0.18 5.46 8.91
N HIS A 59 0.43 4.22 9.33
CA HIS A 59 0.75 3.90 10.73
C HIS A 59 2.04 4.58 11.19
N MET A 60 3.09 4.56 10.37
CA MET A 60 4.37 5.20 10.69
C MET A 60 4.20 6.72 10.87
N PHE A 61 3.49 7.40 9.98
CA PHE A 61 3.21 8.83 10.11
C PHE A 61 2.35 9.14 11.34
N ALA A 62 1.29 8.37 11.59
CA ALA A 62 0.44 8.56 12.76
C ALA A 62 1.24 8.41 14.05
N GLN A 63 2.05 7.35 14.17
CA GLN A 63 2.88 7.11 15.34
C GLN A 63 3.91 8.21 15.57
N GLN A 64 4.58 8.69 14.51
CA GLN A 64 5.55 9.78 14.61
C GLN A 64 4.90 11.11 15.02
N ALA A 65 3.70 11.38 14.54
CA ALA A 65 2.93 12.57 14.87
C ALA A 65 2.22 12.50 16.24
N GLY A 66 2.23 11.34 16.91
CA GLY A 66 1.48 11.13 18.15
C GLY A 66 -0.04 11.14 17.95
N LEU A 67 -0.50 10.66 16.80
CA LEU A 67 -1.91 10.59 16.41
C LEU A 67 -2.37 9.13 16.35
N GLU A 68 -3.69 8.93 16.47
CA GLU A 68 -4.31 7.66 16.12
C GLU A 68 -4.33 7.47 14.61
N VAL A 69 -4.38 6.21 14.16
CA VAL A 69 -4.56 5.88 12.75
C VAL A 69 -6.03 6.09 12.36
N GLY A 70 -6.25 6.84 11.29
CA GLY A 70 -7.55 7.04 10.68
C GLY A 70 -7.77 6.06 9.52
N GLU A 71 -8.14 6.57 8.36
CA GLU A 71 -8.46 5.79 7.18
C GLU A 71 -7.35 5.86 6.14
N LEU A 72 -7.12 4.75 5.43
CA LEU A 72 -6.41 4.73 4.16
C LEU A 72 -7.44 4.72 3.03
N ILE A 73 -7.46 5.76 2.20
CA ILE A 73 -8.32 5.88 1.03
C ILE A 73 -7.45 5.63 -0.20
N TRP A 74 -7.69 4.51 -0.88
CA TRP A 74 -7.01 4.20 -2.13
C TRP A 74 -7.88 4.57 -3.33
N THR A 75 -7.32 5.31 -4.27
CA THR A 75 -8.00 5.73 -5.49
C THR A 75 -7.22 5.24 -6.70
N GLY A 76 -7.83 4.37 -7.49
CA GLY A 76 -7.26 3.83 -8.72
C GLY A 76 -7.76 4.57 -9.96
N GLY A 77 -6.86 4.91 -10.86
CA GLY A 77 -7.14 5.44 -12.19
C GLY A 77 -7.44 4.28 -13.16
N ASP A 78 -6.46 3.87 -13.96
CA ASP A 78 -6.56 2.68 -14.81
C ASP A 78 -6.41 1.41 -13.96
N CYS A 79 -7.54 0.83 -13.55
CA CYS A 79 -7.58 -0.44 -12.81
C CYS A 79 -7.79 -1.58 -13.80
N HIS A 80 -6.85 -2.52 -13.85
CA HIS A 80 -6.87 -3.61 -14.83
C HIS A 80 -6.49 -4.96 -14.23
N ILE A 81 -6.94 -6.02 -14.89
CA ILE A 81 -6.52 -7.40 -14.67
C ILE A 81 -5.92 -7.89 -15.98
N TYR A 82 -4.68 -8.36 -15.95
CA TYR A 82 -4.05 -8.95 -17.13
C TYR A 82 -4.74 -10.25 -17.54
N ASN A 83 -4.84 -10.50 -18.84
CA ASN A 83 -5.53 -11.67 -19.37
C ASN A 83 -4.96 -13.00 -18.89
N ASN A 84 -3.65 -13.08 -18.64
CA ASN A 84 -2.97 -14.24 -18.10
C ASN A 84 -3.16 -14.44 -16.59
N HIS A 85 -3.89 -13.54 -15.90
CA HIS A 85 -4.19 -13.63 -14.47
C HIS A 85 -5.65 -14.02 -14.16
N LEU A 86 -6.47 -14.26 -15.17
CA LEU A 86 -7.90 -14.52 -14.97
C LEU A 86 -8.19 -15.77 -14.13
N ASP A 87 -7.41 -16.82 -14.29
CA ASP A 87 -7.60 -18.07 -13.51
C ASP A 87 -7.14 -17.88 -12.06
N GLN A 88 -6.06 -17.16 -11.84
CA GLN A 88 -5.58 -16.80 -10.51
C GLN A 88 -6.59 -15.91 -9.76
N VAL A 89 -7.20 -14.96 -10.46
CA VAL A 89 -8.27 -14.11 -9.87
C VAL A 89 -9.48 -14.96 -9.50
N ARG A 90 -9.90 -15.91 -10.34
CA ARG A 90 -11.01 -16.83 -10.02
C ARG A 90 -10.68 -17.67 -8.78
N GLU A 91 -9.45 -18.19 -8.69
CA GLU A 91 -9.01 -18.93 -7.51
C GLU A 91 -9.05 -18.05 -6.26
N GLN A 92 -8.53 -16.81 -6.32
CA GLN A 92 -8.55 -15.89 -5.19
C GLN A 92 -9.98 -15.58 -4.73
N LEU A 93 -10.89 -15.32 -5.67
CA LEU A 93 -12.29 -15.02 -5.37
C LEU A 93 -13.08 -16.21 -4.82
N SER A 94 -12.59 -17.45 -5.00
CA SER A 94 -13.19 -18.65 -4.43
C SER A 94 -12.82 -18.90 -2.96
N ARG A 95 -11.86 -18.12 -2.42
CA ARG A 95 -11.36 -18.28 -1.05
C ARG A 95 -12.13 -17.41 -0.08
N ASP A 96 -12.44 -17.96 1.08
CA ASP A 96 -13.04 -17.19 2.18
C ASP A 96 -12.02 -16.25 2.81
N ALA A 97 -12.50 -15.08 3.26
CA ALA A 97 -11.67 -14.17 4.02
C ALA A 97 -11.29 -14.79 5.37
N ARG A 98 -10.06 -14.51 5.81
CA ARG A 98 -9.56 -14.91 7.13
C ARG A 98 -9.54 -13.74 8.09
N GLU A 99 -9.27 -14.01 9.36
CA GLU A 99 -9.07 -12.97 10.37
C GLU A 99 -7.98 -11.99 9.94
N TYR A 100 -8.21 -10.71 10.19
CA TYR A 100 -7.25 -9.67 9.85
C TYR A 100 -6.05 -9.73 10.80
N PRO A 101 -4.82 -9.70 10.28
CA PRO A 101 -3.64 -9.56 11.11
C PRO A 101 -3.56 -8.18 11.75
N GLN A 102 -2.74 -8.08 12.79
CA GLN A 102 -2.48 -6.82 13.48
C GLN A 102 -1.05 -6.37 13.28
N LEU A 103 -0.87 -5.09 12.99
CA LEU A 103 0.44 -4.48 12.89
C LEU A 103 0.93 -4.10 14.29
N ARG A 104 2.14 -4.57 14.66
CA ARG A 104 2.94 -4.06 15.76
C ARG A 104 4.08 -3.23 15.19
N LEU A 105 4.15 -1.98 15.60
CA LEU A 105 5.17 -1.05 15.12
C LEU A 105 5.93 -0.49 16.31
N ARG A 106 7.24 -0.82 16.44
CA ARG A 106 8.11 -0.24 17.44
C ARG A 106 8.48 1.18 17.01
N LYS A 107 8.31 2.15 17.90
CA LYS A 107 8.55 3.55 17.58
C LYS A 107 10.04 3.82 17.35
N ALA A 108 10.39 4.27 16.15
CA ALA A 108 11.71 4.77 15.81
C ALA A 108 11.90 6.25 16.20
N ALA A 109 13.13 6.74 16.16
CA ALA A 109 13.46 8.13 16.50
C ALA A 109 12.87 9.13 15.50
N SER A 110 12.83 8.77 14.21
CA SER A 110 12.18 9.55 13.13
C SER A 110 11.54 8.63 12.10
N ILE A 111 10.82 9.22 11.15
CA ILE A 111 10.21 8.47 10.03
C ILE A 111 11.24 7.75 9.15
N PHE A 112 12.49 8.19 9.15
CA PHE A 112 13.57 7.63 8.34
C PHE A 112 14.40 6.56 9.07
N ASP A 113 14.12 6.33 10.36
CA ASP A 113 14.89 5.43 11.22
C ASP A 113 14.18 4.09 11.47
N TYR A 114 13.01 3.88 10.87
CA TYR A 114 12.36 2.56 10.90
C TYR A 114 13.13 1.58 10.05
N ASP A 115 13.35 0.38 10.58
CA ASP A 115 13.87 -0.74 9.84
C ASP A 115 12.93 -1.96 9.90
N PHE A 116 13.34 -3.05 9.28
CA PHE A 116 12.52 -4.25 9.17
C PHE A 116 12.15 -4.86 10.55
N ASP A 117 13.07 -4.79 11.51
CA ASP A 117 12.88 -5.38 12.85
C ASP A 117 11.93 -4.54 13.74
N ASP A 118 11.56 -3.35 13.30
CA ASP A 118 10.54 -2.51 13.96
C ASP A 118 9.11 -2.87 13.57
N ILE A 119 8.93 -3.75 12.57
CA ILE A 119 7.65 -4.07 11.95
C ILE A 119 7.32 -5.54 12.19
N GLU A 120 6.25 -5.81 12.91
CA GLU A 120 5.75 -7.16 13.15
C GLU A 120 4.27 -7.26 12.75
N VAL A 121 3.91 -8.34 12.05
CA VAL A 121 2.53 -8.63 11.65
C VAL A 121 2.06 -9.85 12.43
N GLU A 122 1.25 -9.62 13.46
CA GLU A 122 0.72 -10.68 14.33
C GLU A 122 -0.53 -11.31 13.74
N GLY A 123 -0.66 -12.63 13.89
CA GLY A 123 -1.86 -13.37 13.48
C GLY A 123 -2.04 -13.47 11.97
N TYR A 124 -0.97 -13.28 11.19
CA TYR A 124 -1.04 -13.42 9.73
C TYR A 124 -1.08 -14.90 9.34
N ASP A 125 -2.27 -15.37 8.98
CA ASP A 125 -2.54 -16.75 8.51
C ASP A 125 -3.10 -16.71 7.09
N PRO A 126 -2.27 -16.52 6.05
CA PRO A 126 -2.74 -16.41 4.67
C PRO A 126 -3.09 -17.77 4.07
N HIS A 127 -3.94 -17.77 3.03
CA HIS A 127 -4.07 -18.90 2.14
C HIS A 127 -2.74 -19.17 1.40
N PRO A 128 -2.56 -20.38 0.83
CA PRO A 128 -1.39 -20.69 0.01
C PRO A 128 -1.22 -19.67 -1.14
N THR A 129 0.04 -19.37 -1.46
CA THR A 129 0.39 -18.44 -2.53
C THR A 129 -0.20 -18.86 -3.87
N ILE A 130 -0.82 -17.92 -4.57
CA ILE A 130 -1.22 -18.07 -5.97
C ILE A 130 -0.11 -17.48 -6.83
N LYS A 131 0.56 -18.31 -7.61
CA LYS A 131 1.66 -17.87 -8.49
C LYS A 131 1.11 -17.27 -9.79
N ALA A 132 1.69 -16.15 -10.21
CA ALA A 132 1.45 -15.53 -11.52
C ALA A 132 2.73 -14.91 -12.06
N GLU A 133 2.83 -14.82 -13.36
CA GLU A 133 3.94 -14.13 -14.04
C GLU A 133 3.67 -12.62 -14.05
N VAL A 134 4.73 -11.83 -13.86
CA VAL A 134 4.62 -10.37 -14.00
C VAL A 134 4.34 -10.02 -15.45
N SER A 135 3.31 -9.24 -15.69
CA SER A 135 2.93 -8.72 -17.01
C SER A 135 3.15 -7.19 -17.08
N VAL A 136 3.49 -6.68 -18.26
CA VAL A 136 3.72 -5.27 -18.56
C VAL A 136 3.11 -4.91 -19.92
#